data_83bfec20cec675be540886eb2aab6760
#
_entry.id   83bfec20cec675be540886eb2aab6760
#
_cell.length_a   1.000
_cell.length_b   1.000
_cell.length_c   1.000
_cell.angle_alpha   90.00
_cell.angle_beta   90.00
_cell.angle_gamma   90.00
#
_symmetry.space_group_name_H-M   'P 1'
#
loop_
_entity.id
_entity.type
_entity.pdbx_description
1 polymer ?
#
loop_
_entity_poly.entity_id
_entity_poly.type
_entity_poly.pdbx_seq_one_letter_code
_entity_poly.pdbx_strand_id
1 'polypeptide(L)'
;MIKVSDAAAKQIAISVEQMGENKMPLRVAIKVNEDGSFHYNMGFDDRNLDGDKTFEEKHIPFVVDAASIALITGMTLDYVEIDGKHEIVFLNPNDPNYKAPTES
;
A
#
# COMPACT_ATOMS: atom_id res chain seq x y z
N MET A 1 11.05 -1.59 -0.72
CA MET A 1 10.33 -0.37 -1.15
C MET A 1 9.18 -0.05 -0.21
N ILE A 2 8.20 -0.89 -0.10
CA ILE A 2 7.13 -0.76 0.89
C ILE A 2 7.34 -1.85 1.94
N LYS A 3 7.19 -1.49 3.21
CA LYS A 3 7.16 -2.48 4.28
C LYS A 3 5.71 -2.84 4.55
N VAL A 4 5.47 -4.09 4.90
CA VAL A 4 4.12 -4.59 5.18
C VAL A 4 4.16 -5.28 6.53
N SER A 5 3.29 -4.86 7.46
CA SER A 5 3.20 -5.52 8.75
C SER A 5 2.66 -6.94 8.59
N ASP A 6 2.90 -7.80 9.57
CA ASP A 6 2.36 -9.17 9.53
C ASP A 6 0.83 -9.16 9.50
N ALA A 7 0.21 -8.26 10.25
CA ALA A 7 -1.24 -8.12 10.26
C ALA A 7 -1.79 -7.70 8.88
N ALA A 8 -1.13 -6.72 8.23
CA ALA A 8 -1.52 -6.29 6.89
C ALA A 8 -1.31 -7.40 5.86
N ALA A 9 -0.17 -8.09 5.94
CA ALA A 9 0.13 -9.19 5.02
C ALA A 9 -0.91 -10.31 5.13
N LYS A 10 -1.31 -10.66 6.34
CA LYS A 10 -2.33 -11.69 6.56
C LYS A 10 -3.67 -11.28 5.94
N GLN A 11 -4.08 -10.03 6.14
CA GLN A 11 -5.33 -9.53 5.59
C GLN A 11 -5.31 -9.49 4.06
N ILE A 12 -4.21 -9.04 3.48
CA ILE A 12 -4.04 -9.00 2.02
C ILE A 12 -4.04 -10.42 1.46
N ALA A 13 -3.37 -11.36 2.12
CA ALA A 13 -3.32 -12.75 1.68
C ALA A 13 -4.72 -13.38 1.60
N ILE A 14 -5.61 -13.05 2.53
CA ILE A 14 -7.00 -13.53 2.49
C ILE A 14 -7.67 -13.05 1.19
N SER A 15 -7.49 -11.80 0.83
CA SER A 15 -8.04 -11.24 -0.41
C SER A 15 -7.45 -11.90 -1.64
N VAL A 16 -6.15 -12.19 -1.63
CA VAL A 16 -5.48 -12.89 -2.73
C VAL A 16 -6.06 -14.29 -2.92
N GLU A 17 -6.28 -15.02 -1.83
CA GLU A 17 -6.87 -16.36 -1.90
C GLU A 17 -8.29 -16.34 -2.48
N GLN A 18 -9.05 -15.30 -2.18
CA GLN A 18 -10.42 -15.15 -2.70
C GLN A 18 -10.46 -14.96 -4.22
N MET A 19 -9.38 -14.52 -4.83
CA MET A 19 -9.29 -14.38 -6.29
C MET A 19 -9.08 -15.71 -7.00
N GLY A 20 -8.68 -16.77 -6.27
CA GLY A 20 -8.45 -18.10 -6.85
C GLY A 20 -7.35 -18.08 -7.91
N GLU A 21 -7.68 -18.52 -9.14
CA GLU A 21 -6.72 -18.57 -10.24
C GLU A 21 -6.45 -17.20 -10.88
N ASN A 22 -7.29 -16.22 -10.62
CA ASN A 22 -7.19 -14.90 -11.22
C ASN A 22 -6.38 -13.95 -10.33
N LYS A 23 -5.31 -14.43 -9.76
CA LYS A 23 -4.45 -13.62 -8.88
C LYS A 23 -3.84 -12.44 -9.63
N MET A 24 -3.96 -11.26 -9.05
CA MET A 24 -3.41 -10.03 -9.59
C MET A 24 -2.50 -9.38 -8.57
N PRO A 25 -1.47 -8.63 -9.00
CA PRO A 25 -0.67 -7.87 -8.07
C PRO A 25 -1.49 -6.74 -7.43
N LEU A 26 -1.07 -6.32 -6.26
CA LEU A 26 -1.68 -5.20 -5.56
C LEU A 26 -1.01 -3.91 -6.03
N ARG A 27 -1.77 -3.08 -6.75
CA ARG A 27 -1.27 -1.78 -7.22
C ARG A 27 -1.46 -0.74 -6.13
N VAL A 28 -0.39 -0.02 -5.83
CA VAL A 28 -0.40 1.10 -4.90
C VAL A 28 0.00 2.35 -5.67
N ALA A 29 -0.80 3.38 -5.56
CA ALA A 29 -0.54 4.66 -6.22
C ALA A 29 -0.80 5.81 -5.26
N ILE A 30 -0.03 6.87 -5.40
CA ILE A 30 -0.19 8.10 -4.61
C ILE A 30 -0.44 9.25 -5.57
N LYS A 31 -1.49 10.01 -5.29
CA LYS A 31 -1.79 11.25 -6.00
C LYS A 31 -1.59 12.41 -5.01
N VAL A 32 -0.85 13.42 -5.44
CA VAL A 32 -0.67 14.64 -4.65
C VAL A 32 -1.78 15.61 -4.99
N ASN A 33 -2.53 16.01 -3.98
CA ASN A 33 -3.62 16.98 -4.14
C ASN A 33 -3.07 18.41 -4.25
N GLU A 34 -3.92 19.37 -4.62
CA GLU A 34 -3.53 20.75 -4.80
C GLU A 34 -2.95 21.37 -3.52
N ASP A 35 -3.42 20.94 -2.36
CA ASP A 35 -2.93 21.42 -1.07
C ASP A 35 -1.66 20.70 -0.59
N GLY A 36 -1.12 19.79 -1.41
CA GLY A 36 0.07 19.01 -1.07
C GLY A 36 -0.20 17.74 -0.29
N SER A 37 -1.44 17.48 0.11
CA SER A 37 -1.79 16.24 0.79
C SER A 37 -1.74 15.06 -0.16
N PHE A 38 -1.53 13.85 0.38
CA PHE A 38 -1.46 12.63 -0.40
C PHE A 38 -2.81 11.92 -0.39
N HIS A 39 -3.20 11.42 -1.56
CA HIS A 39 -4.34 10.54 -1.72
C HIS A 39 -3.82 9.17 -2.15
N TYR A 40 -4.16 8.14 -1.38
CA TYR A 40 -3.69 6.77 -1.63
C TYR A 40 -4.77 5.97 -2.34
N ASN A 41 -4.36 5.28 -3.41
CA ASN A 41 -5.18 4.31 -4.08
C ASN A 41 -4.51 2.94 -4.00
N MET A 42 -5.27 1.94 -3.65
CA MET A 42 -4.80 0.57 -3.55
C MET A 42 -5.86 -0.37 -4.08
N GLY A 43 -5.47 -1.28 -4.95
CA GLY A 43 -6.39 -2.26 -5.51
C GLY A 43 -5.66 -3.30 -6.33
N PHE A 44 -6.29 -4.44 -6.53
CA PHE A 44 -5.72 -5.48 -7.38
C PHE A 44 -5.88 -5.09 -8.85
N ASP A 45 -4.79 -5.18 -9.59
CA ASP A 45 -4.74 -4.64 -10.96
C ASP A 45 -3.70 -5.43 -11.76
N ASP A 46 -4.10 -6.00 -12.88
CA ASP A 46 -3.22 -6.77 -13.76
C ASP A 46 -2.66 -5.95 -14.92
N ARG A 47 -2.94 -4.65 -14.97
CA ARG A 47 -2.39 -3.80 -16.01
C ARG A 47 -0.88 -3.68 -15.88
N ASN A 48 -0.22 -3.56 -17.01
CA ASN A 48 1.21 -3.34 -17.09
C ASN A 48 1.43 -2.00 -17.78
N LEU A 49 1.68 -0.96 -16.97
CA LEU A 49 1.85 0.41 -17.45
C LEU A 49 3.33 0.76 -17.54
N ASP A 50 3.68 1.68 -18.45
CA ASP A 50 5.05 2.11 -18.62
C ASP A 50 5.61 2.72 -17.33
N GLY A 51 6.79 2.25 -16.94
CA GLY A 51 7.46 2.75 -15.74
C GLY A 51 6.98 2.12 -14.44
N ASP A 52 6.04 1.18 -14.50
CA ASP A 52 5.62 0.45 -13.32
C ASP A 52 6.80 -0.28 -12.69
N LYS A 53 6.87 -0.27 -11.37
CA LYS A 53 7.83 -1.07 -10.63
C LYS A 53 7.11 -2.18 -9.90
N THR A 54 7.56 -3.41 -10.12
CA THR A 54 7.01 -4.59 -9.46
C THR A 54 7.99 -5.12 -8.43
N PHE A 55 7.46 -5.62 -7.33
CA PHE A 55 8.26 -6.25 -6.30
C PHE A 55 7.38 -7.18 -5.48
N GLU A 56 8.01 -8.00 -4.65
CA GLU A 56 7.30 -8.89 -3.75
C GLU A 56 7.68 -8.57 -2.31
N GLU A 57 6.69 -8.53 -1.43
CA GLU A 57 6.90 -8.34 -0.01
C GLU A 57 5.99 -9.31 0.74
N LYS A 58 6.57 -10.12 1.62
CA LYS A 58 5.83 -11.14 2.38
C LYS A 58 4.96 -12.02 1.49
N HIS A 59 5.52 -12.45 0.35
CA HIS A 59 4.87 -13.29 -0.65
C HIS A 59 3.69 -12.63 -1.38
N ILE A 60 3.55 -11.31 -1.26
CA ILE A 60 2.50 -10.57 -1.96
C ILE A 60 3.15 -9.80 -3.11
N PRO A 61 2.65 -9.99 -4.36
CA PRO A 61 3.14 -9.22 -5.49
C PRO A 61 2.54 -7.80 -5.46
N PHE A 62 3.41 -6.82 -5.57
CA PHE A 62 3.04 -5.40 -5.60
C PHE A 62 3.45 -4.76 -6.91
N VAL A 63 2.72 -3.75 -7.32
CA VAL A 63 3.09 -2.89 -8.42
C VAL A 63 2.85 -1.43 -8.01
N VAL A 64 3.78 -0.55 -8.37
CA VAL A 64 3.72 0.86 -8.04
C VAL A 64 3.88 1.68 -9.32
N ASP A 65 3.01 2.66 -9.52
CA ASP A 65 3.07 3.55 -10.68
C ASP A 65 4.37 4.36 -10.68
N ALA A 66 4.88 4.66 -11.87
CA ALA A 66 6.11 5.42 -12.03
C ALA A 66 6.10 6.73 -11.23
N ALA A 67 5.00 7.48 -11.27
CA ALA A 67 4.88 8.75 -10.56
C ALA A 67 4.86 8.60 -9.03
N SER A 68 4.56 7.42 -8.53
CA SER A 68 4.44 7.17 -7.09
C SER A 68 5.72 6.64 -6.45
N ILE A 69 6.67 6.16 -7.26
CA ILE A 69 7.87 5.48 -6.74
C ILE A 69 8.64 6.37 -5.75
N ALA A 70 8.86 7.62 -6.10
CA ALA A 70 9.60 8.54 -5.23
C ALA A 70 8.83 8.91 -3.95
N LEU A 71 7.51 8.74 -3.96
CA LEU A 71 6.64 9.15 -2.86
C LEU A 71 6.41 8.06 -1.83
N ILE A 72 6.74 6.80 -2.14
CA ILE A 72 6.45 5.67 -1.25
C ILE A 72 7.66 5.11 -0.53
N THR A 73 8.85 5.64 -0.75
CA THR A 73 10.07 5.14 -0.12
C THR A 73 9.94 5.19 1.40
N GLY A 74 10.10 4.04 2.04
CA GLY A 74 10.00 3.95 3.50
C GLY A 74 8.57 3.83 4.04
N MET A 75 7.57 3.77 3.17
CA MET A 75 6.18 3.59 3.59
C MET A 75 5.95 2.20 4.17
N THR A 76 5.11 2.14 5.18
CA THR A 76 4.64 0.88 5.78
C THR A 76 3.14 0.76 5.62
N LEU A 77 2.68 -0.41 5.17
CA LEU A 77 1.27 -0.78 5.23
C LEU A 77 1.02 -1.51 6.53
N ASP A 78 0.04 -1.09 7.30
CA ASP A 78 -0.34 -1.75 8.54
C ASP A 78 -1.84 -1.98 8.56
N TYR A 79 -2.29 -2.88 9.42
CA TYR A 79 -3.70 -3.21 9.57
C TYR A 79 -4.04 -3.02 11.04
N VAL A 80 -4.84 -2.00 11.32
CA VAL A 80 -5.09 -1.54 12.68
C VAL A 80 -6.57 -1.37 12.93
N GLU A 81 -6.94 -1.41 14.21
CA GLU A 81 -8.31 -1.11 14.61
C GLU A 81 -8.43 0.38 14.92
N ILE A 82 -9.42 1.03 14.28
CA ILE A 82 -9.74 2.44 14.49
C ILE A 82 -11.27 2.50 14.74
N ASP A 83 -11.63 3.00 15.90
CA ASP A 83 -13.06 3.15 16.28
C ASP A 83 -13.88 1.86 16.09
N GLY A 84 -13.30 0.72 16.46
CA GLY A 84 -13.96 -0.58 16.36
C GLY A 84 -13.93 -1.22 14.98
N LYS A 85 -13.28 -0.58 14.01
CA LYS A 85 -13.14 -1.10 12.64
C LYS A 85 -11.68 -1.33 12.32
N HIS A 86 -11.39 -2.41 11.60
CA HIS A 86 -10.04 -2.70 11.13
C HIS A 86 -9.83 -2.11 9.73
N GLU A 87 -8.73 -1.40 9.55
CA GLU A 87 -8.40 -0.75 8.28
C GLU A 87 -6.92 -0.90 7.95
N ILE A 88 -6.63 -0.96 6.65
CA ILE A 88 -5.26 -0.80 6.17
C ILE A 88 -4.92 0.69 6.25
N VAL A 89 -3.79 0.99 6.89
CA VAL A 89 -3.30 2.35 6.99
C VAL A 89 -1.95 2.48 6.29
N PHE A 90 -1.69 3.67 5.78
CA PHE A 90 -0.47 4.00 5.04
C PHE A 90 0.39 4.90 5.91
N LEU A 91 1.47 4.35 6.44
CA LEU A 91 2.42 5.11 7.26
C LEU A 91 3.57 5.53 6.36
N ASN A 92 3.45 6.72 5.78
CA ASN A 92 4.38 7.20 4.77
C ASN A 92 5.13 8.45 5.26
N PRO A 93 6.45 8.33 5.55
CA PRO A 93 7.22 9.48 6.05
C PRO A 93 7.36 10.62 5.03
N ASN A 94 7.04 10.37 3.76
CA ASN A 94 7.06 11.40 2.71
C ASN A 94 5.78 12.25 2.69
N ASP A 95 4.75 11.80 3.40
CA ASP A 95 3.44 12.47 3.43
C ASP A 95 3.52 13.68 4.37
N PRO A 96 3.11 14.89 3.93
CA PRO A 96 3.09 16.06 4.82
C PRO A 96 2.25 15.88 6.08
N ASN A 97 1.27 14.98 6.01
CA ASN A 97 0.40 14.67 7.15
C ASN A 97 0.87 13.48 7.97
N TYR A 98 2.09 12.99 7.69
CA TYR A 98 2.61 11.84 8.40
C TYR A 98 2.77 12.12 9.88
N LYS A 99 2.29 11.20 10.69
CA LYS A 99 2.55 11.19 12.12
C LYS A 99 3.20 9.86 12.46
N ALA A 100 4.40 9.93 13.01
CA ALA A 100 5.07 8.73 13.47
C ALA A 100 4.20 8.02 14.50
N PRO A 101 4.17 6.67 14.50
CA PRO A 101 3.44 5.94 15.53
C PRO A 101 3.95 6.37 16.91
N THR A 102 3.03 6.73 17.80
CA THR A 102 3.37 7.08 19.17
C THR A 102 3.20 5.84 20.02
N GLU A 103 4.22 5.55 20.83
CA GLU A 103 4.07 4.53 21.85
C GLU A 103 3.25 5.13 22.98
N SER A 104 2.19 4.48 23.32
CA SER A 104 1.35 4.89 24.42
C SER A 104 1.43 3.88 25.54
#